data_63195f3ed808c969dbde0c93e842e229
#
_entry.id   63195f3ed808c969dbde0c93e842e229
#
_cell.length_a   1.000
_cell.length_b   1.000
_cell.length_c   1.000
_cell.angle_alpha   90.00
_cell.angle_beta   90.00
_cell.angle_gamma   90.00
#
_symmetry.space_group_name_H-M   'P 1'
#
loop_
_entity.id
_entity.type
_entity.pdbx_description
1 polymer ?
#
loop_
_entity_poly.entity_id
_entity_poly.type
_entity_poly.pdbx_seq_one_letter_code
_entity_poly.pdbx_strand_id
1 'polypeptide(L)'
;MSLATMKRCFCGFRHMGVLWMLAAMPVAAGTARIYITNHAGTTIQVVDPATNKVVQEIKDIEVPESVHFSPDGSRVYITNGAENVLTVLDRKTGKQIKKVPLSGHANDLAVTNDGRRVLVCIAETPGALDIIDATSLEKIKSIPTKSRLHDIVVTPDGKYAVATSPAGKFASVFDLQSEQPSWEVNFDQGALVPAIESGPDGSARRLFLQLSELNGFAVVDFAKRQEVTRIKFPDDEPSVVPSGTPSHGIGIAPDGRTLWVVSRSYDSVFVYSLPEVRLLGRVHLPELRLPGHDPIGGSPNWITFTPDNKTVYVANGADRSVSAIDAKTLKAVARIPTGEEPGRMTTLVLP
;
A
#
# COMPACT_ATOMS: atom_id res chain seq x y z
N MET A 1 90.29 19.64 25.22
CA MET A 1 89.42 18.47 24.88
C MET A 1 88.11 18.66 25.60
N SER A 2 87.06 19.21 25.02
CA SER A 2 85.78 19.45 25.65
C SER A 2 84.69 19.14 24.65
N LEU A 3 83.83 18.17 25.04
CA LEU A 3 82.62 17.82 24.28
C LEU A 3 81.54 18.83 24.58
N ALA A 4 81.00 19.45 23.55
CA ALA A 4 79.85 20.34 23.63
C ALA A 4 78.55 19.53 23.40
N THR A 5 77.65 19.58 24.38
CA THR A 5 76.35 18.95 24.41
C THR A 5 75.34 19.83 23.66
N MET A 6 74.80 19.35 22.54
CA MET A 6 73.73 20.01 21.79
C MET A 6 72.35 19.60 22.36
N LYS A 7 71.63 20.54 23.00
CA LYS A 7 70.21 20.38 23.40
C LYS A 7 69.31 20.61 22.15
N ARG A 8 68.55 19.60 21.80
CA ARG A 8 67.44 19.71 20.80
C ARG A 8 66.19 20.20 21.51
N CYS A 9 65.71 21.37 21.10
CA CYS A 9 64.37 21.84 21.43
C CYS A 9 63.32 21.09 20.56
N PHE A 10 62.41 20.32 21.21
CA PHE A 10 61.22 19.77 20.59
C PHE A 10 60.11 20.84 20.64
N CYS A 11 59.73 21.42 19.49
CA CYS A 11 58.61 22.30 19.34
C CYS A 11 57.38 21.40 19.07
N GLY A 12 56.51 21.22 20.06
CA GLY A 12 55.29 20.43 19.92
C GLY A 12 54.17 21.22 19.18
N PHE A 13 53.90 20.82 17.97
CA PHE A 13 52.71 21.27 17.24
C PHE A 13 51.47 20.54 17.78
N ARG A 14 50.63 21.24 18.52
CA ARG A 14 49.28 20.78 18.86
C ARG A 14 48.38 20.96 17.64
N HIS A 15 48.05 19.87 16.99
CA HIS A 15 46.98 19.86 15.98
C HIS A 15 45.63 19.98 16.72
N MET A 16 45.02 21.13 16.62
CA MET A 16 43.65 21.38 17.01
C MET A 16 42.74 20.84 15.88
N GLY A 17 42.29 19.63 16.04
CA GLY A 17 41.29 19.03 15.13
C GLY A 17 39.96 19.77 15.26
N VAL A 18 39.59 20.53 14.24
CA VAL A 18 38.25 21.11 14.10
C VAL A 18 37.30 20.00 13.70
N LEU A 19 36.53 19.52 14.67
CA LEU A 19 35.42 18.57 14.43
C LEU A 19 34.29 19.33 13.73
N TRP A 20 34.16 19.16 12.41
CA TRP A 20 33.00 19.64 11.67
C TRP A 20 31.81 18.74 12.05
N MET A 21 30.96 19.21 12.98
CA MET A 21 29.62 18.65 13.16
C MET A 21 28.81 19.01 11.91
N LEU A 22 28.66 18.09 10.99
CA LEU A 22 27.61 18.14 9.98
C LEU A 22 26.28 18.05 10.70
N ALA A 23 25.67 19.20 10.96
CA ALA A 23 24.28 19.26 11.35
C ALA A 23 23.45 18.71 10.17
N ALA A 24 22.89 17.51 10.32
CA ALA A 24 21.88 17.02 9.41
C ALA A 24 20.71 18.01 9.44
N MET A 25 20.56 18.80 8.38
CA MET A 25 19.35 19.60 8.21
C MET A 25 18.17 18.63 8.16
N PRO A 26 17.10 18.87 8.93
CA PRO A 26 15.90 18.09 8.79
C PRO A 26 15.41 18.30 7.35
N VAL A 27 15.37 17.22 6.57
CA VAL A 27 14.63 17.21 5.30
C VAL A 27 13.21 17.60 5.70
N ALA A 28 12.71 18.70 5.17
CA ALA A 28 11.33 19.10 5.38
C ALA A 28 10.46 17.91 4.97
N ALA A 29 9.72 17.36 5.92
CA ALA A 29 8.83 16.25 5.63
C ALA A 29 7.85 16.75 4.57
N GLY A 30 7.91 16.20 3.37
CA GLY A 30 7.01 16.57 2.28
C GLY A 30 5.56 16.48 2.75
N THR A 31 4.71 17.37 2.27
CA THR A 31 3.29 17.38 2.65
C THR A 31 2.63 16.11 2.13
N ALA A 32 2.22 15.22 3.02
CA ALA A 32 1.50 14.02 2.63
C ALA A 32 0.00 14.32 2.39
N ARG A 33 -0.61 13.55 1.49
CA ARG A 33 -2.07 13.53 1.25
C ARG A 33 -2.51 12.09 1.09
N ILE A 34 -3.63 11.74 1.71
CA ILE A 34 -4.23 10.40 1.63
C ILE A 34 -5.46 10.49 0.75
N TYR A 35 -5.41 9.79 -0.35
CA TYR A 35 -6.53 9.68 -1.28
C TYR A 35 -7.32 8.42 -0.97
N ILE A 36 -8.63 8.54 -0.88
CA ILE A 36 -9.58 7.51 -0.46
C ILE A 36 -10.64 7.36 -1.53
N THR A 37 -10.74 6.19 -2.15
CA THR A 37 -11.83 5.88 -3.09
C THR A 37 -13.08 5.51 -2.30
N ASN A 38 -14.24 6.03 -2.73
CA ASN A 38 -15.54 5.68 -2.16
C ASN A 38 -16.25 4.73 -3.13
N HIS A 39 -16.06 3.42 -2.95
CA HIS A 39 -16.44 2.38 -3.92
C HIS A 39 -17.93 2.33 -4.27
N ALA A 40 -18.81 2.61 -3.31
CA ALA A 40 -20.26 2.68 -3.56
C ALA A 40 -20.74 4.09 -3.97
N GLY A 41 -19.80 5.00 -4.26
CA GLY A 41 -20.10 6.38 -4.60
C GLY A 41 -19.45 6.83 -5.91
N THR A 42 -19.35 8.16 -6.04
CA THR A 42 -18.79 8.82 -7.22
C THR A 42 -17.65 9.77 -6.88
N THR A 43 -17.01 9.56 -5.74
CA THR A 43 -16.02 10.51 -5.21
C THR A 43 -14.73 9.85 -4.74
N ILE A 44 -13.65 10.63 -4.82
CA ILE A 44 -12.40 10.36 -4.13
C ILE A 44 -12.18 11.51 -3.14
N GLN A 45 -11.98 11.19 -1.88
CA GLN A 45 -11.70 12.19 -0.85
C GLN A 45 -10.21 12.21 -0.51
N VAL A 46 -9.72 13.42 -0.21
CA VAL A 46 -8.31 13.65 0.13
C VAL A 46 -8.21 14.14 1.57
N VAL A 47 -7.51 13.39 2.39
CA VAL A 47 -7.26 13.71 3.80
C VAL A 47 -5.88 14.33 3.97
N ASP A 48 -5.80 15.38 4.77
CA ASP A 48 -4.56 15.94 5.27
C ASP A 48 -4.16 15.27 6.60
N PRO A 49 -3.06 14.49 6.65
CA PRO A 49 -2.63 13.81 7.87
C PRO A 49 -2.28 14.75 9.02
N ALA A 50 -1.89 15.98 8.73
CA ALA A 50 -1.55 16.94 9.77
C ALA A 50 -2.77 17.39 10.58
N THR A 51 -3.97 17.34 9.99
CA THR A 51 -5.21 17.78 10.60
C THR A 51 -6.24 16.70 10.79
N ASN A 52 -6.05 15.53 10.15
CA ASN A 52 -7.02 14.43 10.04
C ASN A 52 -8.39 14.91 9.51
N LYS A 53 -8.36 15.79 8.50
CA LYS A 53 -9.58 16.32 7.87
C LYS A 53 -9.56 16.09 6.38
N VAL A 54 -10.74 15.87 5.81
CA VAL A 54 -10.94 15.93 4.35
C VAL A 54 -10.70 17.37 3.91
N VAL A 55 -9.76 17.57 2.98
CA VAL A 55 -9.34 18.88 2.47
C VAL A 55 -9.69 19.08 0.99
N GLN A 56 -10.02 17.99 0.28
CA GLN A 56 -10.43 18.03 -1.10
C GLN A 56 -11.36 16.86 -1.41
N GLU A 57 -12.26 17.05 -2.35
CA GLU A 57 -13.10 16.01 -2.92
C GLU A 57 -13.03 16.10 -4.46
N ILE A 58 -12.69 14.97 -5.08
CA ILE A 58 -12.73 14.78 -6.54
C ILE A 58 -14.04 14.07 -6.84
N LYS A 59 -14.85 14.67 -7.71
CA LYS A 59 -16.21 14.22 -8.05
C LYS A 59 -16.27 13.61 -9.44
N ASP A 60 -17.43 13.06 -9.76
CA ASP A 60 -17.78 12.54 -11.08
C ASP A 60 -16.87 11.38 -11.54
N ILE A 61 -16.41 10.56 -10.60
CA ILE A 61 -15.70 9.31 -10.85
C ILE A 61 -16.63 8.16 -10.43
N GLU A 62 -17.30 7.56 -11.36
CA GLU A 62 -18.24 6.46 -11.13
C GLU A 62 -17.52 5.22 -10.62
N VAL A 63 -17.91 4.71 -9.44
CA VAL A 63 -17.36 3.50 -8.83
C VAL A 63 -15.82 3.50 -8.85
N PRO A 64 -15.16 4.46 -8.15
CA PRO A 64 -13.70 4.51 -8.12
C PRO A 64 -13.12 3.33 -7.34
N GLU A 65 -12.40 2.43 -8.01
CA GLU A 65 -11.83 1.24 -7.39
C GLU A 65 -10.45 1.49 -6.77
N SER A 66 -9.53 2.06 -7.54
CA SER A 66 -8.15 2.32 -7.08
C SER A 66 -7.65 3.69 -7.53
N VAL A 67 -6.73 4.26 -6.76
CA VAL A 67 -6.10 5.56 -7.06
C VAL A 67 -4.60 5.50 -6.81
N HIS A 68 -3.80 5.84 -7.83
CA HIS A 68 -2.34 5.92 -7.76
C HIS A 68 -1.81 7.16 -8.48
N PHE A 69 -0.52 7.40 -8.42
CA PHE A 69 0.10 8.62 -8.91
C PHE A 69 1.31 8.33 -9.80
N SER A 70 1.60 9.27 -10.71
CA SER A 70 2.93 9.31 -11.31
C SER A 70 4.00 9.57 -10.23
N PRO A 71 5.25 9.11 -10.40
CA PRO A 71 6.30 9.29 -9.38
C PRO A 71 6.57 10.76 -9.04
N ASP A 72 6.35 11.68 -9.99
CA ASP A 72 6.46 13.12 -9.77
C ASP A 72 5.21 13.75 -9.12
N GLY A 73 4.17 12.93 -8.86
CA GLY A 73 2.91 13.36 -8.29
C GLY A 73 2.09 14.30 -9.18
N SER A 74 2.41 14.47 -10.46
CA SER A 74 1.69 15.38 -11.35
C SER A 74 0.38 14.81 -11.88
N ARG A 75 0.29 13.48 -12.02
CA ARG A 75 -0.89 12.77 -12.53
C ARG A 75 -1.52 11.88 -11.48
N VAL A 76 -2.83 11.79 -11.54
CA VAL A 76 -3.64 10.84 -10.77
C VAL A 76 -4.20 9.81 -11.72
N TYR A 77 -3.99 8.54 -11.45
CA TYR A 77 -4.52 7.40 -12.18
C TYR A 77 -5.60 6.75 -11.35
N ILE A 78 -6.78 6.54 -11.93
CA ILE A 78 -7.95 6.00 -11.23
C ILE A 78 -8.56 4.90 -12.09
N THR A 79 -8.73 3.71 -11.52
CA THR A 79 -9.55 2.68 -12.16
C THR A 79 -11.02 2.98 -11.89
N ASN A 80 -11.80 2.96 -12.96
CA ASN A 80 -13.23 3.20 -12.92
C ASN A 80 -13.96 1.88 -13.22
N GLY A 81 -14.68 1.36 -12.24
CA GLY A 81 -15.38 0.08 -12.35
C GLY A 81 -16.61 0.11 -13.23
N ALA A 82 -17.24 1.28 -13.42
CA ALA A 82 -18.45 1.41 -14.20
C ALA A 82 -18.21 1.50 -15.73
N GLU A 83 -17.06 2.05 -16.15
CA GLU A 83 -16.82 2.42 -17.55
C GLU A 83 -15.70 1.61 -18.23
N ASN A 84 -15.07 0.66 -17.59
CA ASN A 84 -13.92 -0.09 -18.10
C ASN A 84 -12.81 0.83 -18.65
N VAL A 85 -12.48 1.87 -17.91
CA VAL A 85 -11.46 2.85 -18.29
C VAL A 85 -10.47 3.11 -17.13
N LEU A 86 -9.26 3.50 -17.50
CA LEU A 86 -8.35 4.20 -16.62
C LEU A 86 -8.56 5.70 -16.80
N THR A 87 -9.06 6.37 -15.77
CA THR A 87 -9.20 7.84 -15.76
C THR A 87 -7.89 8.47 -15.32
N VAL A 88 -7.38 9.41 -16.09
CA VAL A 88 -6.16 10.15 -15.81
C VAL A 88 -6.48 11.62 -15.57
N LEU A 89 -6.11 12.14 -14.40
CA LEU A 89 -6.32 13.54 -14.03
C LEU A 89 -4.98 14.27 -13.88
N ASP A 90 -4.99 15.56 -14.17
CA ASP A 90 -3.98 16.48 -13.68
C ASP A 90 -4.22 16.73 -12.19
N ARG A 91 -3.28 16.37 -11.35
CA ARG A 91 -3.47 16.45 -9.89
C ARG A 91 -3.67 17.88 -9.39
N LYS A 92 -2.95 18.85 -9.98
CA LYS A 92 -2.97 20.25 -9.52
C LYS A 92 -4.32 20.93 -9.81
N THR A 93 -4.87 20.66 -10.98
CA THR A 93 -6.12 21.29 -11.45
C THR A 93 -7.36 20.43 -11.23
N GLY A 94 -7.19 19.12 -11.00
CA GLY A 94 -8.27 18.14 -10.93
C GLY A 94 -8.91 17.85 -12.29
N LYS A 95 -8.42 18.46 -13.39
CA LYS A 95 -8.99 18.26 -14.72
C LYS A 95 -8.64 16.90 -15.30
N GLN A 96 -9.62 16.29 -15.95
CA GLN A 96 -9.42 15.06 -16.70
C GLN A 96 -8.49 15.32 -17.91
N ILE A 97 -7.41 14.55 -17.98
CA ILE A 97 -6.47 14.53 -19.11
C ILE A 97 -6.99 13.56 -20.17
N LYS A 98 -7.32 12.32 -19.74
CA LYS A 98 -7.75 11.25 -20.64
C LYS A 98 -8.54 10.18 -19.91
N LYS A 99 -9.45 9.50 -20.62
CA LYS A 99 -9.96 8.17 -20.28
C LYS A 99 -9.33 7.17 -21.25
N VAL A 100 -8.58 6.20 -20.72
CA VAL A 100 -7.91 5.16 -21.51
C VAL A 100 -8.77 3.92 -21.49
N PRO A 101 -9.28 3.42 -22.65
CA PRO A 101 -10.05 2.19 -22.70
C PRO A 101 -9.23 0.99 -22.25
N LEU A 102 -9.81 0.16 -21.39
CA LEU A 102 -9.23 -1.08 -20.89
C LEU A 102 -9.87 -2.30 -21.55
N SER A 103 -9.27 -3.47 -21.34
CA SER A 103 -9.75 -4.75 -21.89
C SER A 103 -11.04 -5.23 -21.23
N GLY A 104 -11.38 -4.70 -20.05
CA GLY A 104 -12.58 -5.05 -19.29
C GLY A 104 -12.63 -4.29 -17.97
N HIS A 105 -13.50 -4.74 -17.06
CA HIS A 105 -13.63 -4.17 -15.73
C HIS A 105 -12.31 -4.17 -14.98
N ALA A 106 -11.87 -2.99 -14.56
CA ALA A 106 -10.62 -2.81 -13.84
C ALA A 106 -10.84 -2.90 -12.32
N ASN A 107 -9.88 -3.50 -11.61
CA ASN A 107 -9.85 -3.44 -10.16
C ASN A 107 -8.67 -2.58 -9.69
N ASP A 108 -7.53 -3.15 -9.39
CA ASP A 108 -6.38 -2.41 -8.91
C ASP A 108 -5.42 -2.00 -10.03
N LEU A 109 -4.56 -1.03 -9.73
CA LEU A 109 -3.50 -0.59 -10.62
C LEU A 109 -2.20 -0.35 -9.86
N ALA A 110 -1.08 -0.44 -10.57
CA ALA A 110 0.22 -0.02 -10.07
C ALA A 110 0.95 0.81 -11.12
N VAL A 111 1.81 1.73 -10.67
CA VAL A 111 2.70 2.49 -11.55
C VAL A 111 4.12 1.96 -11.38
N THR A 112 4.83 1.72 -12.48
CA THR A 112 6.24 1.31 -12.40
C THR A 112 7.10 2.40 -11.76
N ASN A 113 8.18 2.00 -11.06
CA ASN A 113 9.02 2.93 -10.30
C ASN A 113 9.65 4.02 -11.18
N ASP A 114 9.88 3.73 -12.46
CA ASP A 114 10.38 4.68 -13.46
C ASP A 114 9.27 5.58 -14.05
N GLY A 115 8.02 5.36 -13.66
CA GLY A 115 6.85 6.11 -14.11
C GLY A 115 6.46 5.90 -15.57
N ARG A 116 7.05 4.91 -16.27
CA ARG A 116 6.80 4.70 -17.71
C ARG A 116 5.57 3.88 -18.01
N ARG A 117 5.12 3.04 -17.08
CA ARG A 117 3.99 2.13 -17.27
C ARG A 117 2.98 2.28 -16.14
N VAL A 118 1.72 2.17 -16.51
CA VAL A 118 0.61 1.91 -15.59
C VAL A 118 0.11 0.50 -15.88
N LEU A 119 0.11 -0.33 -14.86
CA LEU A 119 -0.29 -1.74 -14.90
C LEU A 119 -1.69 -1.83 -14.30
N VAL A 120 -2.65 -2.41 -15.02
CA VAL A 120 -4.05 -2.47 -14.56
C VAL A 120 -4.54 -3.91 -14.53
N CYS A 121 -5.03 -4.34 -13.38
CA CYS A 121 -5.67 -5.64 -13.19
C CYS A 121 -7.07 -5.65 -13.80
N ILE A 122 -7.32 -6.54 -14.75
CA ILE A 122 -8.64 -6.78 -15.34
C ILE A 122 -9.36 -7.86 -14.55
N ALA A 123 -10.46 -7.49 -13.94
CA ALA A 123 -11.26 -8.30 -13.01
C ALA A 123 -12.45 -9.01 -13.67
N GLU A 124 -12.39 -9.20 -14.97
CA GLU A 124 -13.35 -9.99 -15.76
C GLU A 124 -12.79 -11.35 -16.14
N THR A 125 -13.61 -12.19 -16.75
CA THR A 125 -13.19 -13.47 -17.32
C THR A 125 -13.34 -13.43 -18.85
N PRO A 126 -12.24 -13.63 -19.61
CA PRO A 126 -10.88 -13.94 -19.16
C PRO A 126 -10.19 -12.74 -18.52
N GLY A 127 -9.33 -13.00 -17.52
CA GLY A 127 -8.53 -11.97 -16.87
C GLY A 127 -7.38 -11.50 -17.75
N ALA A 128 -6.87 -10.31 -17.43
CA ALA A 128 -5.68 -9.77 -18.09
C ALA A 128 -4.92 -8.80 -17.18
N LEU A 129 -3.66 -8.57 -17.50
CA LEU A 129 -2.89 -7.43 -17.06
C LEU A 129 -2.75 -6.47 -18.24
N ASP A 130 -3.45 -5.34 -18.19
CA ASP A 130 -3.30 -4.27 -19.18
C ASP A 130 -2.09 -3.40 -18.84
N ILE A 131 -1.29 -3.10 -19.85
CA ILE A 131 -0.11 -2.21 -19.73
C ILE A 131 -0.36 -0.96 -20.55
N ILE A 132 -0.34 0.17 -19.87
CA ILE A 132 -0.54 1.50 -20.44
C ILE A 132 0.81 2.24 -20.46
N ASP A 133 1.16 2.84 -21.59
CA ASP A 133 2.29 3.77 -21.65
C ASP A 133 1.89 5.09 -20.98
N ALA A 134 2.60 5.45 -19.91
CA ALA A 134 2.26 6.61 -19.10
C ALA A 134 2.52 7.96 -19.80
N THR A 135 3.27 7.98 -20.90
CA THR A 135 3.54 9.20 -21.67
C THR A 135 2.44 9.47 -22.70
N SER A 136 2.17 8.48 -23.56
CA SER A 136 1.14 8.60 -24.60
C SER A 136 -0.28 8.40 -24.07
N LEU A 137 -0.41 7.79 -22.90
CA LEU A 137 -1.69 7.37 -22.30
C LEU A 137 -2.46 6.44 -23.25
N GLU A 138 -1.75 5.49 -23.85
CA GLU A 138 -2.32 4.44 -24.71
C GLU A 138 -2.08 3.07 -24.08
N LYS A 139 -3.06 2.19 -24.16
CA LYS A 139 -2.87 0.78 -23.83
C LYS A 139 -2.01 0.16 -24.92
N ILE A 140 -0.81 -0.25 -24.56
CA ILE A 140 0.19 -0.81 -25.48
C ILE A 140 0.19 -2.34 -25.50
N LYS A 141 -0.34 -2.98 -24.43
CA LYS A 141 -0.34 -4.42 -24.31
C LYS A 141 -1.44 -4.88 -23.37
N SER A 142 -1.93 -6.09 -23.60
CA SER A 142 -2.78 -6.82 -22.68
C SER A 142 -2.23 -8.24 -22.55
N ILE A 143 -1.86 -8.64 -21.35
CA ILE A 143 -1.31 -9.98 -21.07
C ILE A 143 -2.45 -10.83 -20.52
N PRO A 144 -2.96 -11.82 -21.26
CA PRO A 144 -4.06 -12.65 -20.78
C PRO A 144 -3.62 -13.49 -19.58
N THR A 145 -4.51 -13.68 -18.63
CA THR A 145 -4.32 -14.51 -17.45
C THR A 145 -5.38 -15.60 -17.36
N LYS A 146 -5.08 -16.66 -16.60
CA LYS A 146 -5.98 -17.82 -16.46
C LYS A 146 -7.33 -17.47 -15.81
N SER A 147 -7.36 -16.39 -15.02
CA SER A 147 -8.53 -15.92 -14.29
C SER A 147 -8.42 -14.42 -14.03
N ARG A 148 -9.53 -13.80 -13.67
CA ARG A 148 -9.60 -12.38 -13.30
C ARG A 148 -8.58 -12.02 -12.24
N LEU A 149 -7.90 -10.89 -12.42
CA LEU A 149 -6.96 -10.33 -11.46
C LEU A 149 -7.67 -9.40 -10.47
N HIS A 150 -7.05 -9.17 -9.32
CA HIS A 150 -7.61 -8.33 -8.26
C HIS A 150 -6.63 -7.23 -7.84
N ASP A 151 -5.57 -7.55 -7.14
CA ASP A 151 -4.59 -6.56 -6.66
C ASP A 151 -3.25 -6.70 -7.36
N ILE A 152 -2.46 -5.61 -7.39
CA ILE A 152 -1.13 -5.59 -7.98
C ILE A 152 -0.18 -4.69 -7.19
N VAL A 153 1.05 -5.16 -7.01
CA VAL A 153 2.15 -4.37 -6.43
C VAL A 153 3.41 -4.53 -7.28
N VAL A 154 4.22 -3.47 -7.36
CA VAL A 154 5.54 -3.50 -8.00
C VAL A 154 6.61 -3.70 -6.94
N THR A 155 7.62 -4.53 -7.24
CA THR A 155 8.76 -4.72 -6.33
C THR A 155 9.56 -3.40 -6.18
N PRO A 156 10.11 -3.09 -4.99
CA PRO A 156 10.85 -1.85 -4.78
C PRO A 156 12.05 -1.66 -5.72
N ASP A 157 12.67 -2.75 -6.20
CA ASP A 157 13.73 -2.70 -7.21
C ASP A 157 13.20 -2.46 -8.64
N GLY A 158 11.88 -2.43 -8.84
CA GLY A 158 11.23 -2.18 -10.12
C GLY A 158 11.35 -3.32 -11.14
N LYS A 159 11.79 -4.52 -10.73
CA LYS A 159 11.98 -5.63 -11.67
C LYS A 159 10.72 -6.44 -11.94
N TYR A 160 9.85 -6.55 -10.95
CA TYR A 160 8.66 -7.40 -11.03
C TYR A 160 7.40 -6.67 -10.59
N ALA A 161 6.27 -7.10 -11.14
CA ALA A 161 4.96 -6.86 -10.59
C ALA A 161 4.35 -8.17 -10.11
N VAL A 162 3.64 -8.14 -8.98
CA VAL A 162 2.93 -9.29 -8.44
C VAL A 162 1.44 -8.99 -8.47
N ALA A 163 0.70 -9.73 -9.27
CA ALA A 163 -0.76 -9.61 -9.35
C ALA A 163 -1.44 -10.86 -8.79
N THR A 164 -2.54 -10.67 -8.10
CA THR A 164 -3.28 -11.73 -7.41
C THR A 164 -4.62 -12.04 -8.07
N SER A 165 -5.08 -13.27 -7.90
CA SER A 165 -6.36 -13.73 -8.40
C SER A 165 -7.12 -14.50 -7.32
N PRO A 166 -8.17 -13.93 -6.72
CA PRO A 166 -9.01 -14.66 -5.77
C PRO A 166 -9.75 -15.84 -6.42
N ALA A 167 -10.32 -15.62 -7.60
CA ALA A 167 -11.05 -16.67 -8.31
C ALA A 167 -10.13 -17.76 -8.87
N GLY A 168 -8.93 -17.39 -9.32
CA GLY A 168 -7.92 -18.30 -9.85
C GLY A 168 -7.07 -18.96 -8.76
N LYS A 169 -7.11 -18.45 -7.53
CA LYS A 169 -6.34 -18.96 -6.39
C LYS A 169 -4.82 -18.93 -6.61
N PHE A 170 -4.33 -17.87 -7.21
CA PHE A 170 -2.90 -17.72 -7.51
C PHE A 170 -2.40 -16.28 -7.29
N ALA A 171 -1.09 -16.14 -7.17
CA ALA A 171 -0.37 -14.90 -7.39
C ALA A 171 0.62 -15.08 -8.54
N SER A 172 0.50 -14.26 -9.59
CA SER A 172 1.38 -14.26 -10.75
C SER A 172 2.41 -13.15 -10.64
N VAL A 173 3.65 -13.48 -10.96
CA VAL A 173 4.77 -12.52 -11.02
C VAL A 173 5.12 -12.25 -12.46
N PHE A 174 5.11 -10.98 -12.83
CA PHE A 174 5.44 -10.50 -14.16
C PHE A 174 6.81 -9.83 -14.14
N ASP A 175 7.65 -10.18 -15.09
CA ASP A 175 8.92 -9.49 -15.30
C ASP A 175 8.67 -8.19 -16.08
N LEU A 176 9.03 -7.06 -15.50
CA LEU A 176 8.73 -5.74 -16.06
C LEU A 176 9.66 -5.33 -17.21
N GLN A 177 10.82 -5.97 -17.34
CA GLN A 177 11.72 -5.72 -18.48
C GLN A 177 11.21 -6.40 -19.75
N SER A 178 10.80 -7.66 -19.65
CA SER A 178 10.24 -8.40 -20.78
C SER A 178 8.75 -8.17 -20.98
N GLU A 179 8.06 -7.62 -19.97
CA GLU A 179 6.60 -7.49 -19.91
C GLU A 179 5.91 -8.84 -20.16
N GLN A 180 6.37 -9.89 -19.49
CA GLN A 180 5.83 -11.25 -19.61
C GLN A 180 5.61 -11.88 -18.22
N PRO A 181 4.70 -12.87 -18.11
CA PRO A 181 4.62 -13.69 -16.91
C PRO A 181 5.96 -14.42 -16.67
N SER A 182 6.44 -14.41 -15.42
CA SER A 182 7.69 -15.04 -15.00
C SER A 182 7.44 -16.34 -14.25
N TRP A 183 6.66 -16.29 -13.18
CA TRP A 183 6.27 -17.45 -12.39
C TRP A 183 4.98 -17.20 -11.64
N GLU A 184 4.41 -18.25 -11.05
CA GLU A 184 3.14 -18.21 -10.34
C GLU A 184 3.22 -19.10 -9.10
N VAL A 185 2.58 -18.68 -8.02
CA VAL A 185 2.32 -19.52 -6.85
C VAL A 185 0.82 -19.76 -6.75
N ASN A 186 0.44 -21.03 -6.58
CA ASN A 186 -0.96 -21.43 -6.44
C ASN A 186 -1.30 -21.74 -4.99
N PHE A 187 -2.52 -21.46 -4.58
CA PHE A 187 -3.05 -21.69 -3.26
C PHE A 187 -4.30 -22.58 -3.32
N ASP A 188 -4.73 -23.10 -2.18
CA ASP A 188 -6.02 -23.80 -2.02
C ASP A 188 -7.19 -22.81 -1.87
N GLN A 189 -6.91 -21.53 -1.60
CA GLN A 189 -7.85 -20.43 -1.39
C GLN A 189 -7.55 -19.26 -2.32
N GLY A 190 -8.49 -18.32 -2.44
CA GLY A 190 -8.30 -17.13 -3.26
C GLY A 190 -7.21 -16.23 -2.74
N ALA A 191 -6.26 -15.84 -3.59
CA ALA A 191 -5.21 -14.88 -3.26
C ALA A 191 -5.75 -13.45 -3.40
N LEU A 192 -5.69 -12.67 -2.32
CA LEU A 192 -6.19 -11.31 -2.23
C LEU A 192 -5.04 -10.28 -2.24
N VAL A 193 -4.99 -9.43 -1.25
CA VAL A 193 -4.07 -8.28 -1.18
C VAL A 193 -2.65 -8.73 -0.87
N PRO A 194 -1.65 -8.32 -1.67
CA PRO A 194 -0.24 -8.62 -1.44
C PRO A 194 0.51 -7.47 -0.77
N ALA A 195 1.52 -7.80 0.03
CA ALA A 195 2.55 -6.87 0.51
C ALA A 195 3.93 -7.50 0.33
N ILE A 196 4.91 -6.71 -0.15
CA ILE A 196 6.26 -7.20 -0.44
C ILE A 196 7.24 -6.71 0.60
N GLU A 197 7.89 -7.65 1.30
CA GLU A 197 9.09 -7.35 2.06
C GLU A 197 10.31 -7.41 1.14
N SER A 198 11.14 -6.37 1.19
CA SER A 198 12.34 -6.26 0.35
C SER A 198 13.62 -6.23 1.17
N GLY A 199 14.71 -6.55 0.49
CA GLY A 199 16.06 -6.32 0.99
C GLY A 199 16.48 -4.85 0.90
N PRO A 200 17.66 -4.52 1.44
CA PRO A 200 18.22 -3.16 1.36
C PRO A 200 18.45 -2.69 -0.08
N ASP A 201 18.60 -3.61 -1.02
CA ASP A 201 18.76 -3.38 -2.46
C ASP A 201 17.40 -3.27 -3.20
N GLY A 202 16.29 -3.33 -2.48
CA GLY A 202 14.95 -3.31 -3.03
C GLY A 202 14.46 -4.64 -3.61
N SER A 203 15.30 -5.70 -3.63
CA SER A 203 14.89 -7.01 -4.11
C SER A 203 13.84 -7.64 -3.22
N ALA A 204 12.82 -8.24 -3.82
CA ALA A 204 11.75 -8.91 -3.08
C ALA A 204 12.29 -10.16 -2.35
N ARG A 205 12.01 -10.26 -1.04
CA ARG A 205 12.38 -11.39 -0.18
C ARG A 205 11.20 -12.28 0.14
N ARG A 206 10.14 -11.68 0.67
CA ARG A 206 8.91 -12.38 1.02
C ARG A 206 7.71 -11.62 0.48
N LEU A 207 6.70 -12.38 0.14
CA LEU A 207 5.39 -11.87 -0.19
C LEU A 207 4.45 -12.29 0.93
N PHE A 208 3.78 -11.34 1.53
CA PHE A 208 2.69 -11.56 2.47
C PHE A 208 1.39 -11.42 1.72
N LEU A 209 0.51 -12.41 1.85
CA LEU A 209 -0.73 -12.49 1.08
C LEU A 209 -1.90 -12.83 1.98
N GLN A 210 -2.96 -12.08 1.84
CA GLN A 210 -4.23 -12.49 2.41
C GLN A 210 -4.90 -13.52 1.53
N LEU A 211 -5.53 -14.51 2.16
CA LEU A 211 -6.29 -15.55 1.50
C LEU A 211 -7.77 -15.46 1.87
N SER A 212 -8.64 -15.80 0.93
CA SER A 212 -10.08 -15.56 1.02
C SER A 212 -10.81 -16.21 2.21
N GLU A 213 -10.24 -17.26 2.78
CA GLU A 213 -10.84 -18.01 3.90
C GLU A 213 -9.96 -18.00 5.15
N LEU A 214 -8.80 -17.31 5.10
CA LEU A 214 -7.84 -17.24 6.18
C LEU A 214 -8.02 -15.94 6.97
N ASN A 215 -8.41 -16.03 8.23
CA ASN A 215 -8.28 -14.88 9.13
C ASN A 215 -6.82 -14.78 9.59
N GLY A 216 -6.01 -14.14 8.74
CA GLY A 216 -4.56 -14.13 8.83
C GLY A 216 -3.91 -13.82 7.48
N PHE A 217 -2.72 -14.37 7.24
CA PHE A 217 -2.00 -14.19 5.98
C PHE A 217 -1.05 -15.36 5.69
N ALA A 218 -0.80 -15.61 4.41
CA ALA A 218 0.22 -16.53 3.92
C ALA A 218 1.55 -15.81 3.73
N VAL A 219 2.65 -16.54 3.84
CA VAL A 219 4.01 -16.07 3.60
C VAL A 219 4.60 -16.88 2.45
N VAL A 220 5.02 -16.21 1.39
CA VAL A 220 5.70 -16.79 0.24
C VAL A 220 7.16 -16.37 0.24
N ASP A 221 8.07 -17.34 0.14
CA ASP A 221 9.48 -17.08 -0.12
C ASP A 221 9.64 -16.74 -1.61
N PHE A 222 10.04 -15.51 -1.91
CA PHE A 222 10.08 -15.02 -3.28
C PHE A 222 11.14 -15.73 -4.14
N ALA A 223 12.30 -16.05 -3.55
CA ALA A 223 13.37 -16.75 -4.26
C ALA A 223 13.04 -18.23 -4.51
N LYS A 224 12.40 -18.89 -3.53
CA LYS A 224 11.93 -20.27 -3.67
C LYS A 224 10.64 -20.40 -4.48
N ARG A 225 9.91 -19.28 -4.70
CA ARG A 225 8.66 -19.21 -5.45
C ARG A 225 7.57 -20.12 -4.86
N GLN A 226 7.50 -20.20 -3.54
CA GLN A 226 6.56 -21.11 -2.85
C GLN A 226 6.05 -20.54 -1.54
N GLU A 227 4.84 -20.91 -1.18
CA GLU A 227 4.29 -20.69 0.15
C GLU A 227 5.13 -21.45 1.19
N VAL A 228 5.57 -20.78 2.25
CA VAL A 228 6.39 -21.39 3.31
C VAL A 228 5.63 -21.54 4.63
N THR A 229 4.64 -20.71 4.89
CA THR A 229 3.83 -20.80 6.11
C THR A 229 2.57 -19.94 6.01
N ARG A 230 1.63 -20.18 6.91
CA ARG A 230 0.45 -19.33 7.18
C ARG A 230 0.43 -18.91 8.62
N ILE A 231 0.13 -17.64 8.85
CA ILE A 231 -0.07 -17.06 10.18
C ILE A 231 -1.56 -16.80 10.35
N LYS A 232 -2.17 -17.48 11.31
CA LYS A 232 -3.53 -17.19 11.77
C LYS A 232 -3.48 -16.13 12.84
N PHE A 233 -4.46 -15.24 12.86
CA PHE A 233 -4.62 -14.34 13.99
C PHE A 233 -5.00 -15.12 15.24
N PRO A 234 -4.62 -14.64 16.43
CA PRO A 234 -5.13 -15.20 17.68
C PRO A 234 -6.66 -15.20 17.69
N ASP A 235 -7.24 -16.28 18.22
CA ASP A 235 -8.69 -16.41 18.34
C ASP A 235 -9.26 -15.29 19.22
N ASP A 236 -10.40 -14.75 18.78
CA ASP A 236 -11.16 -13.74 19.50
C ASP A 236 -12.65 -13.87 19.14
N GLU A 237 -13.50 -13.14 19.85
CA GLU A 237 -14.92 -13.09 19.52
C GLU A 237 -15.11 -12.41 18.17
N PRO A 238 -15.83 -13.03 17.23
CA PRO A 238 -16.06 -12.44 15.91
C PRO A 238 -16.91 -11.16 16.04
N SER A 239 -16.58 -10.17 15.24
CA SER A 239 -17.44 -9.00 15.04
C SER A 239 -18.73 -9.39 14.32
N VAL A 240 -19.83 -8.68 14.62
CA VAL A 240 -21.15 -8.91 14.01
C VAL A 240 -21.22 -8.44 12.55
N VAL A 241 -20.12 -8.08 11.92
CA VAL A 241 -20.12 -7.62 10.53
C VAL A 241 -20.10 -8.81 9.57
N PRO A 242 -21.09 -8.94 8.68
CA PRO A 242 -21.01 -9.90 7.60
C PRO A 242 -19.89 -9.47 6.66
N SER A 243 -18.81 -10.21 6.60
CA SER A 243 -17.75 -9.95 5.63
C SER A 243 -17.63 -11.12 4.66
N GLY A 244 -17.42 -10.82 3.37
CA GLY A 244 -17.15 -11.85 2.37
C GLY A 244 -15.82 -12.56 2.59
N THR A 245 -14.83 -11.86 3.15
CA THR A 245 -13.49 -12.38 3.47
C THR A 245 -13.10 -11.98 4.89
N PRO A 246 -12.49 -12.90 5.67
CA PRO A 246 -12.19 -12.65 7.09
C PRO A 246 -11.08 -11.60 7.30
N SER A 247 -10.21 -11.40 6.32
CA SER A 247 -9.18 -10.37 6.31
C SER A 247 -9.06 -9.73 4.92
N HIS A 248 -8.51 -8.51 4.79
CA HIS A 248 -8.37 -7.83 3.51
C HIS A 248 -7.12 -6.96 3.40
N GLY A 249 -7.06 -5.76 3.96
CA GLY A 249 -5.92 -4.85 3.83
C GLY A 249 -4.67 -5.37 4.52
N ILE A 250 -3.54 -5.32 3.86
CA ILE A 250 -2.22 -5.68 4.39
C ILE A 250 -1.19 -4.68 3.88
N GLY A 251 -0.25 -4.28 4.73
CA GLY A 251 0.80 -3.34 4.32
C GLY A 251 2.00 -3.39 5.24
N ILE A 252 3.16 -3.08 4.68
CA ILE A 252 4.42 -2.90 5.42
C ILE A 252 4.62 -1.41 5.64
N ALA A 253 4.93 -1.04 6.88
CA ALA A 253 5.25 0.34 7.19
C ALA A 253 6.47 0.82 6.38
N PRO A 254 6.56 2.11 6.01
CA PRO A 254 7.63 2.63 5.14
C PRO A 254 9.06 2.36 5.63
N ASP A 255 9.27 2.18 6.93
CA ASP A 255 10.58 1.82 7.49
C ASP A 255 10.93 0.32 7.37
N GLY A 256 10.02 -0.49 6.84
CA GLY A 256 10.20 -1.92 6.65
C GLY A 256 10.20 -2.76 7.93
N ARG A 257 9.81 -2.19 9.10
CA ARG A 257 9.95 -2.87 10.39
C ARG A 257 8.70 -3.54 10.90
N THR A 258 7.54 -3.17 10.38
CA THR A 258 6.26 -3.72 10.82
C THR A 258 5.34 -4.04 9.65
N LEU A 259 4.64 -5.17 9.79
CA LEU A 259 3.57 -5.60 8.91
C LEU A 259 2.24 -5.37 9.64
N TRP A 260 1.32 -4.70 9.00
CA TRP A 260 -0.01 -4.38 9.50
C TRP A 260 -1.06 -5.11 8.68
N VAL A 261 -1.95 -5.83 9.34
CA VAL A 261 -2.89 -6.71 8.67
C VAL A 261 -4.30 -6.52 9.24
N VAL A 262 -5.23 -6.23 8.38
CA VAL A 262 -6.62 -5.96 8.73
C VAL A 262 -7.38 -7.27 8.91
N SER A 263 -8.13 -7.40 10.00
CA SER A 263 -9.11 -8.45 10.21
C SER A 263 -10.52 -7.84 10.21
N ARG A 264 -11.32 -8.21 9.22
CA ARG A 264 -12.74 -7.89 9.19
C ARG A 264 -13.52 -8.68 10.23
N SER A 265 -13.17 -9.97 10.40
CA SER A 265 -13.82 -10.86 11.36
C SER A 265 -13.72 -10.37 12.80
N TYR A 266 -12.64 -9.67 13.14
CA TYR A 266 -12.40 -9.19 14.51
C TYR A 266 -12.45 -7.66 14.62
N ASP A 267 -12.85 -6.97 13.57
CA ASP A 267 -12.90 -5.51 13.51
C ASP A 267 -11.63 -4.84 14.05
N SER A 268 -10.48 -5.30 13.58
CA SER A 268 -9.17 -5.02 14.16
C SER A 268 -8.06 -4.96 13.15
N VAL A 269 -6.94 -4.40 13.58
CA VAL A 269 -5.67 -4.46 12.85
C VAL A 269 -4.63 -5.14 13.72
N PHE A 270 -4.00 -6.18 13.19
CA PHE A 270 -2.90 -6.89 13.83
C PHE A 270 -1.56 -6.36 13.33
N VAL A 271 -0.60 -6.23 14.23
CA VAL A 271 0.73 -5.66 13.93
C VAL A 271 1.80 -6.67 14.26
N TYR A 272 2.65 -6.96 13.29
CA TYR A 272 3.76 -7.91 13.42
C TYR A 272 5.10 -7.23 13.21
N SER A 273 6.14 -7.70 13.92
CA SER A 273 7.52 -7.27 13.63
C SER A 273 8.02 -7.87 12.33
N LEU A 274 8.94 -7.18 11.67
CA LEU A 274 9.74 -7.70 10.56
C LEU A 274 11.23 -7.60 10.93
N PRO A 275 12.06 -8.58 10.55
CA PRO A 275 11.70 -9.75 9.71
C PRO A 275 11.13 -10.97 10.48
N GLU A 276 11.03 -10.96 11.82
CA GLU A 276 10.73 -12.16 12.64
C GLU A 276 9.26 -12.60 12.56
N VAL A 277 8.34 -11.75 12.08
CA VAL A 277 6.88 -11.99 12.01
C VAL A 277 6.31 -12.37 13.38
N ARG A 278 6.71 -11.64 14.44
CA ARG A 278 6.16 -11.78 15.78
C ARG A 278 5.03 -10.80 16.00
N LEU A 279 3.93 -11.24 16.57
CA LEU A 279 2.82 -10.34 16.95
C LEU A 279 3.31 -9.32 17.99
N LEU A 280 3.17 -8.04 17.66
CA LEU A 280 3.49 -6.90 18.51
C LEU A 280 2.27 -6.38 19.25
N GLY A 281 1.10 -6.45 18.63
CA GLY A 281 -0.12 -5.95 19.22
C GLY A 281 -1.31 -5.98 18.26
N ARG A 282 -2.42 -5.48 18.77
CA ARG A 282 -3.70 -5.40 18.07
C ARG A 282 -4.34 -4.05 18.35
N VAL A 283 -4.95 -3.49 17.33
CA VAL A 283 -5.77 -2.27 17.43
C VAL A 283 -7.22 -2.66 17.18
N HIS A 284 -8.07 -2.55 18.21
CA HIS A 284 -9.51 -2.63 18.02
C HIS A 284 -10.01 -1.34 17.39
N LEU A 285 -10.82 -1.45 16.36
CA LEU A 285 -11.41 -0.31 15.69
C LEU A 285 -12.71 0.10 16.36
N PRO A 286 -13.08 1.39 16.30
CA PRO A 286 -14.33 1.86 16.90
C PRO A 286 -15.56 1.23 16.23
N GLU A 287 -16.46 0.67 17.02
CA GLU A 287 -17.75 0.17 16.58
C GLU A 287 -18.72 1.31 16.29
N LEU A 288 -19.61 1.08 15.34
CA LEU A 288 -20.77 1.94 15.11
C LEU A 288 -21.88 1.55 16.11
N ARG A 289 -22.29 2.49 16.95
CA ARG A 289 -23.35 2.30 17.93
C ARG A 289 -24.60 3.08 17.52
N LEU A 290 -25.61 2.36 17.06
CA LEU A 290 -26.91 2.94 16.70
C LEU A 290 -27.92 2.72 17.83
N PRO A 291 -28.77 3.72 18.15
CA PRO A 291 -29.79 3.56 19.18
C PRO A 291 -30.70 2.35 18.89
N GLY A 292 -30.86 1.45 19.88
CA GLY A 292 -31.72 0.28 19.75
C GLY A 292 -31.15 -0.88 18.91
N HIS A 293 -29.90 -0.84 18.53
CA HIS A 293 -29.22 -1.91 17.81
C HIS A 293 -27.95 -2.35 18.54
N ASP A 294 -27.55 -3.59 18.33
CA ASP A 294 -26.25 -4.08 18.76
C ASP A 294 -25.14 -3.32 18.03
N PRO A 295 -23.95 -3.15 18.66
CA PRO A 295 -22.81 -2.54 18.02
C PRO A 295 -22.42 -3.27 16.74
N ILE A 296 -22.18 -2.52 15.69
CA ILE A 296 -21.74 -3.02 14.37
C ILE A 296 -20.27 -2.65 14.18
N GLY A 297 -19.44 -3.59 13.82
CA GLY A 297 -18.05 -3.32 13.47
C GLY A 297 -17.94 -2.48 12.20
N GLY A 298 -16.84 -1.71 12.09
CA GLY A 298 -16.58 -0.82 10.97
C GLY A 298 -16.29 -1.54 9.64
N SER A 299 -16.11 -2.87 9.65
CA SER A 299 -15.65 -3.65 8.50
C SER A 299 -14.39 -3.05 7.88
N PRO A 300 -13.26 -3.09 8.59
CA PRO A 300 -12.01 -2.53 8.10
C PRO A 300 -11.58 -3.22 6.80
N ASN A 301 -11.15 -2.42 5.83
CA ASN A 301 -10.93 -2.89 4.46
C ASN A 301 -9.50 -2.65 3.97
N TRP A 302 -9.04 -1.42 3.97
CA TRP A 302 -7.76 -1.05 3.41
C TRP A 302 -6.86 -0.36 4.42
N ILE A 303 -5.55 -0.29 4.12
CA ILE A 303 -4.55 0.31 5.00
C ILE A 303 -3.55 1.14 4.20
N THR A 304 -3.14 2.29 4.73
CA THR A 304 -2.01 3.09 4.22
C THR A 304 -1.29 3.81 5.37
N PHE A 305 -0.12 4.33 5.09
CA PHE A 305 0.80 4.88 6.10
C PHE A 305 1.20 6.31 5.78
N THR A 306 1.48 7.11 6.81
CA THR A 306 2.24 8.33 6.61
C THR A 306 3.73 8.02 6.37
N PRO A 307 4.43 8.84 5.55
CA PRO A 307 5.84 8.58 5.21
C PRO A 307 6.80 8.59 6.41
N ASP A 308 6.39 9.25 7.49
CA ASP A 308 7.17 9.36 8.75
C ASP A 308 6.92 8.19 9.72
N ASN A 309 6.17 7.17 9.31
CA ASN A 309 5.78 5.99 10.09
C ASN A 309 5.00 6.30 11.39
N LYS A 310 4.40 7.48 11.54
CA LYS A 310 3.71 7.85 12.78
C LYS A 310 2.25 7.47 12.79
N THR A 311 1.60 7.54 11.63
CA THR A 311 0.15 7.30 11.54
C THR A 311 -0.17 6.27 10.47
N VAL A 312 -1.06 5.36 10.83
CA VAL A 312 -1.63 4.37 9.94
C VAL A 312 -3.10 4.69 9.75
N TYR A 313 -3.57 4.67 8.51
CA TYR A 313 -4.96 4.93 8.17
C TYR A 313 -5.63 3.64 7.73
N VAL A 314 -6.83 3.39 8.25
CA VAL A 314 -7.62 2.20 7.95
C VAL A 314 -9.00 2.62 7.47
N ALA A 315 -9.38 2.18 6.27
CA ALA A 315 -10.72 2.40 5.74
C ALA A 315 -11.72 1.45 6.41
N ASN A 316 -12.84 1.99 6.92
CA ASN A 316 -13.91 1.26 7.55
C ASN A 316 -15.15 1.33 6.66
N GLY A 317 -15.33 0.30 5.80
CA GLY A 317 -16.33 0.33 4.73
C GLY A 317 -17.78 0.43 5.24
N ALA A 318 -18.12 -0.29 6.31
CA ALA A 318 -19.48 -0.34 6.84
C ALA A 318 -19.90 0.94 7.57
N ASP A 319 -18.96 1.70 8.13
CA ASP A 319 -19.28 2.89 8.92
C ASP A 319 -18.95 4.22 8.24
N ARG A 320 -18.57 4.18 6.96
CA ARG A 320 -18.24 5.35 6.15
C ARG A 320 -17.21 6.26 6.81
N SER A 321 -16.14 5.67 7.28
CA SER A 321 -15.09 6.41 7.96
C SER A 321 -13.70 5.85 7.64
N VAL A 322 -12.69 6.64 8.00
CA VAL A 322 -11.29 6.21 8.06
C VAL A 322 -10.78 6.42 9.47
N SER A 323 -10.19 5.39 10.07
CA SER A 323 -9.52 5.47 11.36
C SER A 323 -8.07 5.88 11.18
N ALA A 324 -7.61 6.92 11.90
CA ALA A 324 -6.20 7.23 12.04
C ALA A 324 -5.67 6.59 13.33
N ILE A 325 -4.59 5.82 13.23
CA ILE A 325 -3.98 5.05 14.31
C ILE A 325 -2.56 5.57 14.54
N ASP A 326 -2.24 5.90 15.79
CA ASP A 326 -0.87 6.18 16.19
C ASP A 326 -0.05 4.87 16.17
N ALA A 327 0.96 4.80 15.31
CA ALA A 327 1.71 3.58 15.05
C ALA A 327 2.56 3.13 16.24
N LYS A 328 2.92 4.04 17.14
CA LYS A 328 3.72 3.75 18.33
C LYS A 328 2.89 3.20 19.48
N THR A 329 1.73 3.82 19.72
CA THR A 329 0.85 3.47 20.85
C THR A 329 -0.20 2.43 20.50
N LEU A 330 -0.39 2.12 19.21
CA LEU A 330 -1.42 1.22 18.69
C LEU A 330 -2.83 1.65 19.13
N LYS A 331 -3.10 2.95 19.11
CA LYS A 331 -4.42 3.51 19.48
C LYS A 331 -4.99 4.33 18.33
N ALA A 332 -6.29 4.18 18.09
CA ALA A 332 -7.02 5.09 17.23
C ALA A 332 -7.01 6.49 17.82
N VAL A 333 -6.56 7.50 17.05
CA VAL A 333 -6.42 8.89 17.48
C VAL A 333 -7.43 9.81 16.78
N ALA A 334 -7.98 9.38 15.65
CA ALA A 334 -9.05 10.08 14.97
C ALA A 334 -9.94 9.11 14.20
N ARG A 335 -11.22 9.51 14.00
CA ARG A 335 -12.15 8.90 13.08
C ARG A 335 -12.63 9.97 12.12
N ILE A 336 -12.39 9.78 10.84
CA ILE A 336 -12.61 10.76 9.79
C ILE A 336 -13.81 10.30 8.97
N PRO A 337 -14.93 11.03 9.00
CA PRO A 337 -16.07 10.71 8.15
C PRO A 337 -15.71 10.81 6.67
N THR A 338 -16.17 9.85 5.88
CA THR A 338 -15.94 9.76 4.43
C THR A 338 -17.26 9.55 3.67
N GLY A 339 -17.16 9.35 2.37
CA GLY A 339 -18.27 8.92 1.52
C GLY A 339 -18.65 7.45 1.72
N GLU A 340 -19.40 6.92 0.77
CA GLU A 340 -19.96 5.58 0.85
C GLU A 340 -18.91 4.52 0.53
N GLU A 341 -18.77 3.56 1.43
CA GLU A 341 -17.86 2.42 1.33
C GLU A 341 -16.42 2.83 1.01
N PRO A 342 -15.73 3.56 1.93
CA PRO A 342 -14.32 3.88 1.73
C PRO A 342 -13.53 2.60 1.50
N GLY A 343 -12.86 2.54 0.35
CA GLY A 343 -12.16 1.36 -0.12
C GLY A 343 -10.64 1.54 -0.10
N ARG A 344 -10.02 1.53 -1.28
CA ARG A 344 -8.57 1.67 -1.39
C ARG A 344 -8.09 3.07 -1.00
N MET A 345 -6.93 3.09 -0.41
CA MET A 345 -6.27 4.32 0.01
C MET A 345 -4.81 4.32 -0.44
N THR A 346 -4.38 5.46 -0.96
CA THR A 346 -2.97 5.66 -1.35
C THR A 346 -2.46 6.97 -0.79
N THR A 347 -1.28 6.92 -0.17
CA THR A 347 -0.59 8.11 0.33
C THR A 347 0.29 8.69 -0.76
N LEU A 348 0.06 9.96 -1.08
CA LEU A 348 0.91 10.77 -1.94
C LEU A 348 1.80 11.66 -1.07
N VAL A 349 3.11 11.65 -1.33
CA VAL A 349 4.05 12.61 -0.76
C VAL A 349 4.26 13.71 -1.79
N LEU A 350 3.93 14.93 -1.40
CA LEU A 350 4.16 16.11 -2.24
C LEU A 350 5.57 16.65 -1.97
N PRO A 351 6.28 17.06 -3.02
CA PRO A 351 7.62 17.64 -2.89
C PRO A 351 7.61 18.97 -2.13
#